data_c90ad72a882c49e33dac63d45cbcf1cd
#
_entry.id   c90ad72a882c49e33dac63d45cbcf1cd
#
_cell.length_a   1.000
_cell.length_b   1.000
_cell.length_c   1.000
_cell.angle_alpha   90.00
_cell.angle_beta   90.00
_cell.angle_gamma   90.00
#
_symmetry.space_group_name_H-M   'P 1'
#
loop_
_entity.id
_entity.type
_entity.pdbx_description
1 polymer ?
#
loop_
_entity_poly.entity_id
_entity_poly.type
_entity_poly.pdbx_seq_one_letter_code
_entity_poly.pdbx_strand_id
1 'polypeptide(L)'
;MMDKINDFKNRKMKAKDLFDIKIVDKREAKEIVKKFHYLKEKDFMYTTAYGLYLKDNDELLGCAMFGVVGGALALKGWFGLDNTHSNEFFELTRLVMNPILNGCNATSYLLGNAIKEIKKNFPKIRGIISLADNERHNGAIYQACNFKYYGLTNKKTDFFAIGCDGKSKRCGSTNDKQGVWLPRSQKHRYLYIIDKNLKVKYEEKSYPKGNKMNVKPSCCNGTKIVYDKRYGKYYTCPKCCKEFKSFSTKEELFHEVYRIYIIYKIN
;
A
#
# COMPACT_ATOMS: atom_id res chain seq x y z
N MET A 1 19.31 -19.01 12.80
CA MET A 1 18.32 -18.01 12.32
C MET A 1 17.07 -18.65 11.74
N MET A 2 17.18 -19.43 10.67
CA MET A 2 16.01 -20.04 10.00
C MET A 2 15.17 -20.92 10.93
N ASP A 3 15.78 -21.69 11.81
CA ASP A 3 15.08 -22.57 12.76
C ASP A 3 14.20 -21.79 13.72
N LYS A 4 14.71 -20.67 14.28
CA LYS A 4 13.92 -19.79 15.17
C LYS A 4 12.75 -19.13 14.45
N ILE A 5 12.93 -18.71 13.18
CA ILE A 5 11.85 -18.17 12.35
C ILE A 5 10.80 -19.25 12.08
N ASN A 6 11.21 -20.49 11.82
CA ASN A 6 10.31 -21.60 11.63
C ASN A 6 9.56 -21.95 12.92
N ASP A 7 10.22 -21.94 14.07
CA ASP A 7 9.57 -22.13 15.38
C ASP A 7 8.56 -21.01 15.66
N PHE A 8 8.88 -19.77 15.32
CA PHE A 8 7.93 -18.68 15.40
C PHE A 8 6.71 -18.87 14.48
N LYS A 9 6.94 -19.24 13.21
CA LYS A 9 5.84 -19.55 12.27
C LYS A 9 4.96 -20.69 12.74
N ASN A 10 5.55 -21.69 13.37
CA ASN A 10 4.87 -22.84 13.94
C ASN A 10 4.27 -22.57 15.34
N ARG A 11 4.30 -21.31 15.81
CA ARG A 11 3.80 -20.84 17.11
C ARG A 11 4.47 -21.49 18.33
N LYS A 12 5.67 -22.05 18.16
CA LYS A 12 6.49 -22.58 19.27
C LYS A 12 7.24 -21.49 20.01
N MET A 13 7.40 -20.30 19.40
CA MET A 13 8.08 -19.14 19.95
C MET A 13 7.18 -17.90 19.87
N LYS A 14 7.28 -17.01 20.86
CA LYS A 14 6.55 -15.72 20.86
C LYS A 14 7.34 -14.66 20.12
N ALA A 15 6.63 -13.73 19.45
CA ALA A 15 7.26 -12.64 18.71
C ALA A 15 8.21 -11.79 19.58
N LYS A 16 7.84 -11.53 20.85
CA LYS A 16 8.65 -10.75 21.80
C LYS A 16 9.99 -11.41 22.16
N ASP A 17 10.09 -12.73 22.01
CA ASP A 17 11.32 -13.48 22.34
C ASP A 17 12.29 -13.48 21.16
N LEU A 18 11.77 -13.30 19.93
CA LEU A 18 12.52 -13.34 18.69
C LEU A 18 12.87 -11.95 18.13
N PHE A 19 12.00 -10.95 18.34
CA PHE A 19 12.14 -9.64 17.72
C PHE A 19 12.18 -8.49 18.72
N ASP A 20 12.96 -7.46 18.36
CA ASP A 20 12.93 -6.13 18.97
C ASP A 20 12.27 -5.13 18.03
N ILE A 21 11.62 -4.11 18.62
CA ILE A 21 11.07 -2.97 17.89
C ILE A 21 11.91 -1.75 18.23
N LYS A 22 12.52 -1.14 17.22
CA LYS A 22 13.40 0.03 17.37
C LYS A 22 13.05 1.10 16.35
N ILE A 23 13.43 2.34 16.61
CA ILE A 23 13.42 3.40 15.60
C ILE A 23 14.40 3.01 14.49
N VAL A 24 13.98 3.17 13.24
CA VAL A 24 14.79 2.83 12.07
C VAL A 24 15.47 4.07 11.53
N ASP A 25 16.75 3.96 11.24
CA ASP A 25 17.49 4.98 10.49
C ASP A 25 16.90 5.19 9.10
N LYS A 26 17.01 6.42 8.59
CA LYS A 26 16.43 6.82 7.30
C LYS A 26 17.02 6.03 6.12
N ARG A 27 18.27 5.64 6.21
CA ARG A 27 18.97 4.86 5.17
C ARG A 27 18.47 3.43 5.16
N GLU A 28 18.44 2.77 6.31
CA GLU A 28 17.91 1.40 6.45
C GLU A 28 16.44 1.32 6.02
N ALA A 29 15.63 2.33 6.44
CA ALA A 29 14.23 2.42 6.04
C ALA A 29 14.04 2.49 4.52
N LYS A 30 14.90 3.24 3.81
CA LYS A 30 14.88 3.30 2.35
C LYS A 30 15.32 1.99 1.72
N GLU A 31 16.34 1.35 2.25
CA GLU A 31 16.86 0.09 1.72
C GLU A 31 15.84 -1.03 1.82
N ILE A 32 15.17 -1.22 2.96
CA ILE A 32 14.16 -2.27 3.12
C ILE A 32 12.94 -2.02 2.22
N VAL A 33 12.52 -0.76 2.02
CA VAL A 33 11.45 -0.42 1.08
C VAL A 33 11.86 -0.73 -0.35
N LYS A 34 13.06 -0.33 -0.76
CA LYS A 34 13.59 -0.63 -2.10
C LYS A 34 13.66 -2.13 -2.36
N LYS A 35 14.02 -2.92 -1.35
CA LYS A 35 14.17 -4.37 -1.47
C LYS A 35 12.83 -5.11 -1.55
N PHE A 36 11.85 -4.75 -0.72
CA PHE A 36 10.66 -5.58 -0.52
C PHE A 36 9.32 -4.90 -0.83
N HIS A 37 9.27 -3.55 -0.86
CA HIS A 37 7.99 -2.88 -1.12
C HIS A 37 7.68 -2.81 -2.63
N TYR A 38 6.40 -2.97 -3.00
CA TYR A 38 5.97 -2.94 -4.41
C TYR A 38 6.13 -1.57 -5.10
N LEU A 39 6.26 -0.48 -4.32
CA LEU A 39 6.52 0.88 -4.83
C LEU A 39 8.00 1.27 -4.70
N LYS A 40 8.91 0.40 -5.05
CA LYS A 40 10.36 0.50 -4.85
C LYS A 40 11.00 1.83 -5.26
N GLU A 41 10.52 2.41 -6.36
CA GLU A 41 11.12 3.59 -7.01
C GLU A 41 10.42 4.91 -6.65
N LYS A 42 9.35 4.87 -5.86
CA LYS A 42 8.66 6.10 -5.48
C LYS A 42 9.29 6.71 -4.26
N ASP A 43 9.69 7.97 -4.38
CA ASP A 43 10.06 8.78 -3.22
C ASP A 43 8.92 8.80 -2.21
N PHE A 44 9.29 8.77 -0.96
CA PHE A 44 8.35 8.82 0.14
C PHE A 44 8.94 9.65 1.28
N MET A 45 8.06 10.36 1.94
CA MET A 45 8.39 11.12 3.14
C MET A 45 7.74 10.46 4.34
N TYR A 46 8.42 10.53 5.47
CA TYR A 46 7.89 10.08 6.75
C TYR A 46 8.52 10.90 7.88
N THR A 47 7.85 10.93 9.00
CA THR A 47 8.28 11.63 10.22
C THR A 47 9.03 10.68 11.15
N THR A 48 8.50 9.46 11.29
CA THR A 48 9.10 8.42 12.13
C THR A 48 8.90 7.04 11.49
N ALA A 49 9.82 6.13 11.80
CA ALA A 49 9.76 4.75 11.33
C ALA A 49 10.17 3.79 12.44
N TYR A 50 9.45 2.68 12.55
CA TYR A 50 9.75 1.61 13.50
C TYR A 50 10.06 0.33 12.75
N GLY A 51 11.15 -0.33 13.13
CA GLY A 51 11.63 -1.57 12.52
C GLY A 51 11.41 -2.78 13.39
N LEU A 52 11.24 -3.91 12.75
CA LEU A 52 11.27 -5.23 13.36
C LEU A 52 12.67 -5.81 13.16
N TYR A 53 13.44 -5.89 14.21
CA TYR A 53 14.79 -6.41 14.21
C TYR A 53 14.85 -7.82 14.81
N LEU A 54 15.64 -8.69 14.20
CA LEU A 54 15.92 -9.99 14.77
C LEU A 54 16.91 -9.84 15.92
N LYS A 55 16.61 -10.34 17.10
CA LYS A 55 17.44 -10.16 18.30
C LYS A 55 18.85 -10.71 18.18
N ASP A 56 19.01 -11.81 17.46
CA ASP A 56 20.28 -12.52 17.40
C ASP A 56 21.39 -11.76 16.67
N ASN A 57 21.04 -10.97 15.65
CA ASN A 57 22.01 -10.32 14.77
C ASN A 57 21.64 -8.89 14.39
N ASP A 58 20.59 -8.36 14.99
CA ASP A 58 20.06 -7.01 14.74
C ASP A 58 19.67 -6.74 13.27
N GLU A 59 19.29 -7.79 12.54
CA GLU A 59 18.85 -7.70 11.14
C GLU A 59 17.46 -7.08 11.05
N LEU A 60 17.30 -6.02 10.24
CA LEU A 60 16.02 -5.38 9.96
C LEU A 60 15.17 -6.23 9.01
N LEU A 61 14.08 -6.80 9.51
CA LEU A 61 13.18 -7.68 8.79
C LEU A 61 11.86 -7.03 8.36
N GLY A 62 11.51 -5.87 8.90
CA GLY A 62 10.31 -5.15 8.54
C GLY A 62 10.34 -3.72 9.04
N CYS A 63 9.54 -2.86 8.40
CA CYS A 63 9.46 -1.44 8.78
C CYS A 63 8.05 -0.89 8.60
N ALA A 64 7.58 -0.12 9.59
CA ALA A 64 6.35 0.67 9.55
C ALA A 64 6.72 2.16 9.60
N MET A 65 6.34 2.91 8.58
CA MET A 65 6.69 4.33 8.41
C MET A 65 5.47 5.20 8.52
N PHE A 66 5.57 6.24 9.32
CA PHE A 66 4.50 7.18 9.62
C PHE A 66 4.92 8.59 9.23
N GLY A 67 4.05 9.28 8.53
CA GLY A 67 4.28 10.66 8.11
C GLY A 67 3.04 11.50 8.25
N VAL A 68 3.18 12.76 7.86
CA VAL A 68 2.05 13.70 7.82
C VAL A 68 1.01 13.22 6.81
N VAL A 69 -0.26 13.41 7.13
CA VAL A 69 -1.37 13.03 6.23
C VAL A 69 -1.26 13.77 4.91
N GLY A 70 -1.19 13.02 3.81
CA GLY A 70 -1.00 13.56 2.48
C GLY A 70 -2.26 14.21 1.91
N GLY A 71 -2.09 15.43 1.36
CA GLY A 71 -3.13 16.17 0.64
C GLY A 71 -3.94 17.14 1.51
N ALA A 72 -3.98 18.39 1.06
CA ALA A 72 -4.62 19.51 1.75
C ALA A 72 -6.09 19.30 2.15
N LEU A 73 -6.81 18.44 1.42
CA LEU A 73 -8.22 18.17 1.67
C LEU A 73 -8.47 16.86 2.46
N ALA A 74 -7.42 16.13 2.82
CA ALA A 74 -7.59 14.84 3.47
C ALA A 74 -8.23 14.98 4.85
N LEU A 75 -7.71 15.87 5.71
CA LEU A 75 -8.26 16.12 7.04
C LEU A 75 -9.66 16.69 7.00
N LYS A 76 -9.95 17.58 6.03
CA LYS A 76 -11.30 18.11 5.81
C LYS A 76 -12.29 16.99 5.47
N GLY A 77 -11.86 16.03 4.64
CA GLY A 77 -12.68 14.87 4.27
C GLY A 77 -12.90 13.89 5.42
N TRP A 78 -11.87 13.62 6.22
CA TRP A 78 -11.94 12.68 7.33
C TRP A 78 -12.66 13.27 8.56
N PHE A 79 -12.30 14.49 8.95
CA PHE A 79 -12.63 15.04 10.26
C PHE A 79 -13.33 16.41 10.19
N GLY A 80 -13.37 17.06 9.02
CA GLY A 80 -13.84 18.44 8.87
C GLY A 80 -12.79 19.47 9.31
N LEU A 81 -11.58 19.04 9.59
CA LEU A 81 -10.48 19.88 10.04
C LEU A 81 -9.72 20.47 8.85
N ASP A 82 -9.11 21.61 9.04
CA ASP A 82 -8.19 22.23 8.09
C ASP A 82 -6.74 21.72 8.29
N ASN A 83 -5.81 22.25 7.50
CA ASN A 83 -4.42 21.81 7.51
C ASN A 83 -3.62 22.24 8.75
N THR A 84 -4.12 23.16 9.56
CA THR A 84 -3.46 23.58 10.82
C THR A 84 -3.37 22.41 11.80
N HIS A 85 -4.29 21.44 11.66
CA HIS A 85 -4.32 20.20 12.46
C HIS A 85 -3.48 19.05 11.89
N SER A 86 -2.67 19.30 10.85
CA SER A 86 -1.91 18.22 10.17
C SER A 86 -0.92 17.49 11.07
N ASN A 87 -0.41 18.13 12.10
CA ASN A 87 0.49 17.56 13.10
C ASN A 87 -0.20 16.73 14.19
N GLU A 88 -1.55 16.65 14.17
CA GLU A 88 -2.34 15.83 15.08
C GLU A 88 -2.68 14.45 14.51
N PHE A 89 -2.26 14.16 13.28
CA PHE A 89 -2.56 12.91 12.60
C PHE A 89 -1.35 12.36 11.88
N PHE A 90 -1.20 11.05 11.93
CA PHE A 90 -0.26 10.35 11.07
C PHE A 90 -0.98 9.57 9.95
N GLU A 91 -0.29 9.43 8.84
CA GLU A 91 -0.59 8.43 7.81
C GLU A 91 0.46 7.32 7.89
N LEU A 92 0.04 6.06 7.95
CA LEU A 92 0.92 4.91 7.75
C LEU A 92 1.28 4.85 6.26
N THR A 93 2.39 5.51 5.91
CA THR A 93 2.79 5.74 4.51
C THR A 93 3.38 4.49 3.87
N ARG A 94 4.07 3.67 4.66
CA ARG A 94 4.65 2.39 4.22
C ARG A 94 4.59 1.38 5.34
N LEU A 95 4.23 0.16 4.98
CA LEU A 95 4.38 -1.02 5.83
C LEU A 95 5.03 -2.08 4.95
N VAL A 96 6.23 -2.49 5.30
CA VAL A 96 7.02 -3.44 4.52
C VAL A 96 7.56 -4.54 5.43
N MET A 97 7.58 -5.75 4.92
CA MET A 97 8.06 -6.92 5.64
C MET A 97 8.90 -7.79 4.70
N ASN A 98 9.99 -8.35 5.21
CA ASN A 98 10.72 -9.40 4.52
C ASN A 98 9.80 -10.60 4.28
N PRO A 99 9.67 -11.09 3.03
CA PRO A 99 8.80 -12.20 2.69
C PRO A 99 9.08 -13.50 3.48
N ILE A 100 10.25 -13.62 4.08
CA ILE A 100 10.58 -14.75 4.98
C ILE A 100 9.58 -14.86 6.14
N LEU A 101 8.95 -13.75 6.56
CA LEU A 101 7.95 -13.69 7.63
C LEU A 101 6.50 -13.80 7.13
N ASN A 102 6.29 -14.17 5.86
CA ASN A 102 4.93 -14.38 5.36
C ASN A 102 4.26 -15.57 6.08
N GLY A 103 2.96 -15.44 6.32
CA GLY A 103 2.15 -16.46 6.95
C GLY A 103 2.16 -16.48 8.49
N CYS A 104 2.83 -15.51 9.12
CA CYS A 104 2.83 -15.36 10.58
C CYS A 104 2.36 -13.96 11.01
N ASN A 105 2.25 -13.75 12.34
CA ASN A 105 1.77 -12.49 12.92
C ASN A 105 2.85 -11.41 13.11
N ALA A 106 4.02 -11.54 12.49
CA ALA A 106 5.14 -10.57 12.62
C ALA A 106 4.73 -9.15 12.23
N THR A 107 3.95 -9.00 11.14
CA THR A 107 3.52 -7.67 10.67
C THR A 107 2.57 -7.00 11.66
N SER A 108 1.62 -7.74 12.25
CA SER A 108 0.73 -7.18 13.29
C SER A 108 1.48 -6.90 14.58
N TYR A 109 2.48 -7.70 14.91
CA TYR A 109 3.36 -7.45 16.06
C TYR A 109 4.15 -6.14 15.86
N LEU A 110 4.78 -5.94 14.70
CA LEU A 110 5.45 -4.70 14.35
C LEU A 110 4.50 -3.50 14.45
N LEU A 111 3.38 -3.54 13.73
CA LEU A 111 2.45 -2.40 13.64
C LEU A 111 1.83 -2.08 15.01
N GLY A 112 1.43 -3.10 15.78
CA GLY A 112 0.84 -2.91 17.11
C GLY A 112 1.82 -2.27 18.10
N ASN A 113 3.11 -2.65 18.08
CA ASN A 113 4.12 -2.04 18.93
C ASN A 113 4.52 -0.65 18.44
N ALA A 114 4.65 -0.43 17.12
CA ALA A 114 4.87 0.91 16.57
C ALA A 114 3.77 1.90 16.98
N ILE A 115 2.51 1.48 17.02
CA ILE A 115 1.40 2.31 17.52
C ILE A 115 1.56 2.63 19.01
N LYS A 116 2.03 1.69 19.83
CA LYS A 116 2.30 1.95 21.25
C LYS A 116 3.40 3.01 21.43
N GLU A 117 4.47 2.91 20.65
CA GLU A 117 5.55 3.89 20.65
C GLU A 117 5.07 5.28 20.16
N ILE A 118 4.22 5.33 19.15
CA ILE A 118 3.60 6.59 18.70
C ILE A 118 2.80 7.24 19.81
N LYS A 119 1.95 6.48 20.51
CA LYS A 119 1.17 7.02 21.64
C LYS A 119 2.03 7.60 22.75
N LYS A 120 3.20 6.99 22.99
CA LYS A 120 4.14 7.43 24.01
C LYS A 120 4.92 8.67 23.58
N ASN A 121 5.44 8.66 22.36
CA ASN A 121 6.41 9.66 21.89
C ASN A 121 5.76 10.85 21.17
N PHE A 122 4.50 10.71 20.73
CA PHE A 122 3.75 11.72 19.98
C PHE A 122 2.37 11.96 20.62
N PRO A 123 2.29 12.53 21.83
CA PRO A 123 1.03 12.64 22.57
C PRO A 123 -0.03 13.53 21.91
N LYS A 124 0.36 14.37 20.95
CA LYS A 124 -0.57 15.20 20.17
C LYS A 124 -1.29 14.42 19.07
N ILE A 125 -0.85 13.21 18.73
CA ILE A 125 -1.45 12.42 17.65
C ILE A 125 -2.78 11.84 18.12
N ARG A 126 -3.85 12.19 17.42
CA ARG A 126 -5.24 11.80 17.71
C ARG A 126 -5.68 10.59 16.91
N GLY A 127 -5.05 10.33 15.78
CA GLY A 127 -5.39 9.19 14.93
C GLY A 127 -4.33 8.85 13.89
N ILE A 128 -4.38 7.61 13.41
CA ILE A 128 -3.48 7.12 12.34
C ILE A 128 -4.32 6.63 11.18
N ILE A 129 -4.20 7.28 10.03
CA ILE A 129 -4.87 6.92 8.79
C ILE A 129 -4.03 5.89 8.04
N SER A 130 -4.66 4.93 7.39
CA SER A 130 -4.01 4.04 6.44
C SER A 130 -4.90 3.77 5.22
N LEU A 131 -4.27 3.66 4.06
CA LEU A 131 -4.93 3.46 2.79
C LEU A 131 -4.42 2.18 2.11
N ALA A 132 -5.29 1.16 2.02
CA ALA A 132 -4.97 -0.10 1.35
C ALA A 132 -5.44 -0.09 -0.10
N ASP A 133 -4.56 -0.46 -1.02
CA ASP A 133 -4.90 -0.54 -2.44
C ASP A 133 -5.87 -1.69 -2.72
N ASN A 134 -7.11 -1.37 -3.13
CA ASN A 134 -8.16 -2.35 -3.36
C ASN A 134 -7.83 -3.38 -4.46
N GLU A 135 -6.93 -3.06 -5.38
CA GLU A 135 -6.49 -4.02 -6.42
C GLU A 135 -5.46 -5.03 -5.89
N ARG A 136 -4.87 -4.76 -4.72
CA ARG A 136 -3.77 -5.55 -4.16
C ARG A 136 -4.18 -6.33 -2.92
N HIS A 137 -4.86 -5.68 -1.99
CA HIS A 137 -5.26 -6.28 -0.72
C HIS A 137 -6.42 -5.50 -0.07
N ASN A 138 -7.16 -6.15 0.79
CA ASN A 138 -8.27 -5.55 1.53
C ASN A 138 -7.86 -4.94 2.89
N GLY A 139 -6.57 -4.95 3.24
CA GLY A 139 -6.08 -4.38 4.49
C GLY A 139 -6.28 -5.27 5.73
N ALA A 140 -6.24 -6.59 5.59
CA ALA A 140 -6.38 -7.54 6.72
C ALA A 140 -5.43 -7.23 7.89
N ILE A 141 -4.24 -6.72 7.61
CA ILE A 141 -3.28 -6.32 8.65
C ILE A 141 -3.79 -5.17 9.52
N TYR A 142 -4.52 -4.22 8.94
CA TYR A 142 -5.09 -3.10 9.70
C TYR A 142 -6.23 -3.59 10.60
N GLN A 143 -7.04 -4.52 10.11
CA GLN A 143 -8.07 -5.18 10.91
C GLN A 143 -7.45 -5.90 12.11
N ALA A 144 -6.37 -6.66 11.90
CA ALA A 144 -5.64 -7.35 12.96
C ALA A 144 -5.02 -6.40 14.01
N CYS A 145 -4.84 -5.13 13.67
CA CYS A 145 -4.33 -4.08 14.55
C CYS A 145 -5.42 -3.10 15.03
N ASN A 146 -6.69 -3.49 14.96
CA ASN A 146 -7.85 -2.73 15.44
C ASN A 146 -8.06 -1.36 14.76
N PHE A 147 -7.65 -1.21 13.52
CA PHE A 147 -8.07 -0.06 12.70
C PHE A 147 -9.51 -0.25 12.29
N LYS A 148 -10.33 0.78 12.47
CA LYS A 148 -11.70 0.81 11.98
C LYS A 148 -11.73 1.04 10.47
N TYR A 149 -12.74 0.49 9.79
CA TYR A 149 -12.89 0.56 8.35
C TYR A 149 -13.96 1.56 7.93
N TYR A 150 -13.66 2.39 6.93
CA TYR A 150 -14.55 3.48 6.46
C TYR A 150 -14.83 3.41 4.96
N GLY A 151 -14.85 2.20 4.40
CA GLY A 151 -15.20 1.99 2.99
C GLY A 151 -14.08 2.34 2.00
N LEU A 152 -14.44 2.34 0.74
CA LEU A 152 -13.53 2.69 -0.36
C LEU A 152 -13.50 4.20 -0.61
N THR A 153 -12.38 4.70 -1.09
CA THR A 153 -12.29 6.07 -1.62
C THR A 153 -13.16 6.19 -2.88
N ASN A 154 -13.52 7.42 -3.25
CA ASN A 154 -14.26 7.67 -4.48
C ASN A 154 -13.46 7.20 -5.69
N LYS A 155 -14.17 6.76 -6.74
CA LYS A 155 -13.57 6.49 -8.04
C LYS A 155 -12.93 7.77 -8.58
N LYS A 156 -11.71 7.68 -9.04
CA LYS A 156 -10.95 8.79 -9.62
C LYS A 156 -10.19 8.31 -10.84
N THR A 157 -9.81 9.24 -11.71
CA THR A 157 -8.88 9.03 -12.80
C THR A 157 -7.60 9.82 -12.54
N ASP A 158 -6.47 9.33 -13.02
CA ASP A 158 -5.20 10.04 -13.04
C ASP A 158 -4.82 10.31 -14.49
N PHE A 159 -4.31 11.51 -14.76
CA PHE A 159 -3.79 11.85 -16.08
C PHE A 159 -2.35 11.38 -16.22
N PHE A 160 -2.07 10.67 -17.32
CA PHE A 160 -0.75 10.20 -17.66
C PHE A 160 -0.29 10.91 -18.94
N ALA A 161 0.62 11.85 -18.79
CA ALA A 161 1.24 12.54 -19.93
C ALA A 161 2.24 11.62 -20.62
N ILE A 162 2.28 11.73 -21.94
CA ILE A 162 3.29 11.06 -22.79
C ILE A 162 4.48 11.98 -22.87
N GLY A 163 5.64 11.52 -22.36
CA GLY A 163 6.90 12.27 -22.49
C GLY A 163 7.51 12.10 -23.90
N CYS A 164 8.44 12.99 -24.23
CA CYS A 164 9.20 12.91 -25.50
C CYS A 164 10.04 11.64 -25.62
N ASP A 165 10.39 11.01 -24.48
CA ASP A 165 11.04 9.70 -24.42
C ASP A 165 10.05 8.54 -24.60
N GLY A 166 8.81 8.90 -24.85
CA GLY A 166 7.75 7.94 -25.04
C GLY A 166 7.26 7.25 -23.80
N LYS A 167 7.72 7.56 -22.61
CA LYS A 167 7.22 6.99 -21.35
C LYS A 167 6.04 7.79 -20.83
N SER A 168 5.00 7.10 -20.39
CA SER A 168 3.89 7.77 -19.73
C SER A 168 4.24 8.02 -18.26
N LYS A 169 4.02 9.25 -17.81
CA LYS A 169 4.21 9.64 -16.42
C LYS A 169 2.92 10.26 -15.88
N ARG A 170 2.51 9.86 -14.68
CA ARG A 170 1.39 10.48 -14.00
C ARG A 170 1.68 11.95 -13.75
N CYS A 171 0.78 12.83 -14.16
CA CYS A 171 0.89 14.27 -13.99
C CYS A 171 -0.24 14.83 -13.14
N GLY A 172 0.05 15.87 -12.36
CA GLY A 172 -0.96 16.62 -11.59
C GLY A 172 -1.69 17.67 -12.42
N SER A 173 -1.13 18.06 -13.56
CA SER A 173 -1.70 19.07 -14.47
C SER A 173 -1.74 18.51 -15.89
N THR A 174 -2.79 18.91 -16.63
CA THR A 174 -3.01 18.54 -18.03
C THR A 174 -2.54 19.62 -19.00
N ASN A 175 -2.11 20.80 -18.49
CA ASN A 175 -1.77 21.94 -19.33
C ASN A 175 -0.68 21.58 -20.33
N ASP A 176 -0.96 21.79 -21.60
CA ASP A 176 -0.06 21.61 -22.76
C ASP A 176 0.58 20.23 -22.92
N LYS A 177 -0.07 19.19 -22.34
CA LYS A 177 0.45 17.82 -22.39
C LYS A 177 -0.50 16.88 -23.09
N GLN A 178 0.02 16.16 -24.07
CA GLN A 178 -0.68 15.00 -24.62
C GLN A 178 -0.65 13.84 -23.62
N GLY A 179 -1.73 13.15 -23.47
CA GLY A 179 -1.80 12.04 -22.54
C GLY A 179 -3.18 11.39 -22.47
N VAL A 180 -3.31 10.45 -21.54
CA VAL A 180 -4.53 9.69 -21.32
C VAL A 180 -4.98 9.71 -19.88
N TRP A 181 -6.28 9.70 -19.65
CA TRP A 181 -6.89 9.52 -18.35
C TRP A 181 -7.07 8.03 -18.07
N LEU A 182 -6.43 7.53 -17.02
CA LEU A 182 -6.56 6.14 -16.60
C LEU A 182 -7.28 6.06 -15.25
N PRO A 183 -8.16 5.03 -15.07
CA PRO A 183 -8.78 4.79 -13.78
C PRO A 183 -7.73 4.58 -12.69
N ARG A 184 -7.94 5.25 -11.55
CA ARG A 184 -7.14 5.03 -10.36
C ARG A 184 -7.78 3.96 -9.48
N SER A 185 -6.98 3.02 -8.97
CA SER A 185 -7.49 2.05 -8.01
C SER A 185 -8.04 2.75 -6.77
N GLN A 186 -9.24 2.35 -6.35
CA GLN A 186 -9.80 2.82 -5.08
C GLN A 186 -8.96 2.29 -3.92
N LYS A 187 -8.97 3.02 -2.80
CA LYS A 187 -8.28 2.61 -1.59
C LYS A 187 -9.30 2.28 -0.49
N HIS A 188 -9.08 1.21 0.24
CA HIS A 188 -9.76 0.95 1.49
C HIS A 188 -9.29 1.96 2.53
N ARG A 189 -10.22 2.65 3.20
CA ARG A 189 -9.92 3.63 4.25
C ARG A 189 -9.90 2.94 5.60
N TYR A 190 -8.80 3.07 6.31
CA TYR A 190 -8.62 2.58 7.66
C TYR A 190 -8.19 3.71 8.58
N LEU A 191 -8.68 3.71 9.82
CA LEU A 191 -8.30 4.68 10.85
C LEU A 191 -8.11 3.96 12.17
N TYR A 192 -6.94 4.12 12.77
CA TYR A 192 -6.71 3.80 14.17
C TYR A 192 -7.01 5.04 15.01
N ILE A 193 -8.00 4.96 15.89
CA ILE A 193 -8.44 6.06 16.73
C ILE A 193 -7.64 6.03 18.05
N ILE A 194 -6.91 7.10 18.33
CA ILE A 194 -6.19 7.29 19.60
C ILE A 194 -7.05 8.14 20.54
N ASP A 195 -7.54 9.28 20.06
CA ASP A 195 -8.46 10.14 20.81
C ASP A 195 -9.91 9.65 20.62
N LYS A 196 -10.50 9.13 21.68
CA LYS A 196 -11.87 8.59 21.66
C LYS A 196 -12.95 9.65 21.35
N ASN A 197 -12.63 10.94 21.53
CA ASN A 197 -13.53 12.05 21.23
C ASN A 197 -13.44 12.54 19.77
N LEU A 198 -12.58 11.91 18.97
CA LEU A 198 -12.39 12.29 17.57
C LEU A 198 -13.64 12.03 16.75
N LYS A 199 -14.23 13.11 16.19
CA LYS A 199 -15.37 13.00 15.29
C LYS A 199 -14.90 12.65 13.88
N VAL A 200 -15.38 11.53 13.34
CA VAL A 200 -15.09 11.05 11.99
C VAL A 200 -16.29 11.32 11.09
N LYS A 201 -16.08 11.95 9.93
CA LYS A 201 -17.17 12.26 8.97
C LYS A 201 -17.64 11.05 8.16
N TYR A 202 -16.74 10.09 7.95
CA TYR A 202 -17.12 8.86 7.23
C TYR A 202 -17.84 7.91 8.17
N GLU A 203 -18.84 7.21 7.63
CA GLU A 203 -19.52 6.13 8.33
C GLU A 203 -18.60 4.93 8.51
N GLU A 204 -18.53 4.39 9.72
CA GLU A 204 -17.83 3.14 10.00
C GLU A 204 -18.57 1.99 9.32
N LYS A 205 -17.84 1.11 8.64
CA LYS A 205 -18.35 -0.03 7.89
C LYS A 205 -17.78 -1.34 8.41
N SER A 206 -18.50 -2.42 8.19
CA SER A 206 -17.97 -3.75 8.43
C SER A 206 -16.74 -4.00 7.57
N TYR A 207 -15.77 -4.73 8.11
CA TYR A 207 -14.55 -5.07 7.38
C TYR A 207 -14.86 -5.81 6.08
N PRO A 208 -14.11 -5.51 4.99
CA PRO A 208 -14.27 -6.24 3.75
C PRO A 208 -13.92 -7.71 3.95
N LYS A 209 -14.81 -8.59 3.52
CA LYS A 209 -14.61 -10.04 3.59
C LYS A 209 -13.62 -10.51 2.52
N GLY A 210 -12.89 -11.57 2.83
CA GLY A 210 -11.94 -12.21 1.92
C GLY A 210 -10.59 -11.49 1.86
N ASN A 211 -9.55 -12.25 1.58
CA ASN A 211 -8.22 -11.71 1.35
C ASN A 211 -7.96 -11.71 -0.15
N LYS A 212 -7.98 -10.52 -0.78
CA LYS A 212 -7.71 -10.40 -2.22
C LYS A 212 -6.24 -10.70 -2.60
N MET A 213 -5.36 -10.94 -1.63
CA MET A 213 -3.95 -11.25 -1.90
C MET A 213 -3.73 -12.53 -2.72
N ASN A 214 -4.74 -13.39 -2.85
CA ASN A 214 -4.67 -14.63 -3.60
C ASN A 214 -5.77 -14.78 -4.66
N VAL A 215 -6.29 -13.70 -5.20
CA VAL A 215 -6.96 -13.84 -6.49
C VAL A 215 -5.84 -14.11 -7.50
N LYS A 216 -5.45 -15.40 -7.60
CA LYS A 216 -5.00 -15.89 -8.89
C LYS A 216 -6.04 -15.37 -9.86
N PRO A 217 -5.69 -14.53 -10.85
CA PRO A 217 -6.66 -14.12 -11.84
C PRO A 217 -7.34 -15.41 -12.29
N SER A 218 -8.66 -15.52 -12.05
CA SER A 218 -9.39 -16.64 -12.60
C SER A 218 -9.23 -16.47 -14.09
N CYS A 219 -8.48 -17.37 -14.69
CA CYS A 219 -8.15 -17.29 -16.11
C CYS A 219 -9.37 -17.28 -17.00
N CYS A 220 -10.56 -17.41 -16.43
CA CYS A 220 -11.81 -17.65 -17.13
C CYS A 220 -12.70 -16.40 -17.27
N ASN A 221 -12.42 -15.30 -16.59
CA ASN A 221 -13.27 -14.11 -16.59
C ASN A 221 -12.61 -12.86 -17.19
N GLY A 222 -11.99 -13.00 -18.33
CA GLY A 222 -11.47 -11.86 -19.06
C GLY A 222 -9.96 -11.70 -18.99
N THR A 223 -9.42 -11.22 -20.04
CA THR A 223 -8.02 -10.95 -20.32
C THR A 223 -7.47 -9.95 -19.32
N LYS A 224 -6.75 -10.40 -18.31
CA LYS A 224 -5.98 -9.50 -17.46
C LYS A 224 -4.64 -9.26 -18.11
N ILE A 225 -4.40 -8.03 -18.57
CA ILE A 225 -3.09 -7.61 -19.05
C ILE A 225 -2.22 -7.35 -17.83
N VAL A 226 -1.11 -8.05 -17.73
CA VAL A 226 -0.09 -7.85 -16.71
C VAL A 226 1.12 -7.18 -17.35
N TYR A 227 1.47 -6.00 -16.88
CA TYR A 227 2.70 -5.33 -17.30
C TYR A 227 3.87 -5.82 -16.45
N ASP A 228 4.85 -6.47 -17.07
CA ASP A 228 6.12 -6.78 -16.43
C ASP A 228 7.15 -5.68 -16.69
N LYS A 229 7.38 -4.86 -15.69
CA LYS A 229 8.32 -3.73 -15.75
C LYS A 229 9.76 -4.15 -16.05
N ARG A 230 10.15 -5.38 -15.73
CA ARG A 230 11.54 -5.87 -15.94
C ARG A 230 11.86 -6.01 -17.41
N TYR A 231 10.85 -6.35 -18.20
CA TYR A 231 11.02 -6.59 -19.64
C TYR A 231 10.33 -5.53 -20.51
N GLY A 232 9.65 -4.54 -19.90
CA GLY A 232 8.90 -3.54 -20.65
C GLY A 232 7.77 -4.11 -21.49
N LYS A 233 7.25 -5.29 -21.13
CA LYS A 233 6.29 -6.05 -21.93
C LYS A 233 5.00 -6.30 -21.18
N TYR A 234 3.90 -6.31 -21.92
CA TYR A 234 2.59 -6.71 -21.42
C TYR A 234 2.34 -8.17 -21.78
N TYR A 235 1.77 -8.89 -20.82
CA TYR A 235 1.42 -10.30 -20.99
C TYR A 235 -0.06 -10.50 -20.76
N THR A 236 -0.70 -11.30 -21.63
CA THR A 236 -2.01 -11.85 -21.37
C THR A 236 -1.89 -13.13 -20.54
N CYS A 237 -2.95 -13.51 -19.78
CA CYS A 237 -2.90 -14.70 -18.94
C CYS A 237 -2.55 -15.97 -19.76
N PRO A 238 -1.46 -16.68 -19.44
CA PRO A 238 -1.01 -17.83 -20.23
C PRO A 238 -1.98 -19.03 -20.22
N LYS A 239 -2.95 -19.05 -19.29
CA LYS A 239 -3.95 -20.13 -19.23
C LYS A 239 -5.18 -19.86 -20.12
N CYS A 240 -5.50 -18.58 -20.39
CA CYS A 240 -6.65 -18.19 -21.20
C CYS A 240 -6.28 -17.84 -22.64
N CYS A 241 -5.04 -17.47 -22.87
CA CYS A 241 -4.54 -17.10 -24.19
C CYS A 241 -3.47 -18.11 -24.61
N LYS A 242 -3.76 -18.87 -25.64
CA LYS A 242 -2.80 -19.81 -26.24
C LYS A 242 -1.57 -19.13 -26.86
N GLU A 243 -1.57 -17.81 -26.98
CA GLU A 243 -0.47 -17.01 -27.52
C GLU A 243 -0.20 -15.83 -26.63
N PHE A 244 1.09 -15.67 -26.27
CA PHE A 244 1.62 -14.46 -25.67
C PHE A 244 1.66 -13.37 -26.74
N LYS A 245 0.75 -12.40 -26.71
CA LYS A 245 0.95 -11.18 -27.46
C LYS A 245 1.94 -10.29 -26.70
N SER A 246 3.17 -10.23 -27.18
CA SER A 246 4.10 -9.18 -26.80
C SER A 246 3.87 -8.00 -27.75
N PHE A 247 3.60 -6.83 -27.22
CA PHE A 247 3.49 -5.62 -28.03
C PHE A 247 4.89 -5.04 -28.18
N SER A 248 5.33 -4.92 -29.44
CA SER A 248 6.67 -4.43 -29.77
C SER A 248 6.70 -2.93 -30.03
N THR A 249 5.54 -2.31 -30.23
CA THR A 249 5.42 -0.87 -30.44
C THR A 249 4.41 -0.26 -29.46
N LYS A 250 4.54 1.02 -29.29
CA LYS A 250 3.76 1.87 -28.39
C LYS A 250 2.32 2.07 -28.88
N GLU A 251 2.16 2.20 -30.19
CA GLU A 251 0.86 2.39 -30.84
C GLU A 251 -0.01 1.14 -30.72
N GLU A 252 0.55 -0.04 -30.92
CA GLU A 252 -0.15 -1.30 -30.71
C GLU A 252 -0.68 -1.45 -29.29
N LEU A 253 0.16 -1.05 -28.31
CA LEU A 253 -0.22 -1.07 -26.93
C LEU A 253 -1.35 -0.09 -26.62
N PHE A 254 -1.28 1.14 -27.14
CA PHE A 254 -2.32 2.15 -26.96
C PHE A 254 -3.65 1.72 -27.56
N HIS A 255 -3.64 1.14 -28.76
CA HIS A 255 -4.83 0.63 -29.40
C HIS A 255 -5.49 -0.51 -28.59
N GLU A 256 -4.71 -1.42 -28.02
CA GLU A 256 -5.26 -2.53 -27.26
C GLU A 256 -5.74 -2.09 -25.87
N VAL A 257 -5.02 -1.22 -25.17
CA VAL A 257 -5.46 -0.62 -23.91
C VAL A 257 -6.73 0.21 -24.10
N TYR A 258 -6.83 0.97 -25.17
CA TYR A 258 -8.02 1.74 -25.50
C TYR A 258 -9.21 0.86 -25.86
N ARG A 259 -9.00 -0.20 -26.62
CA ARG A 259 -10.02 -1.21 -26.96
C ARG A 259 -10.57 -1.90 -25.71
N ILE A 260 -9.70 -2.27 -24.78
CA ILE A 260 -10.09 -2.91 -23.51
C ILE A 260 -10.83 -1.91 -22.61
N TYR A 261 -10.42 -0.66 -22.56
CA TYR A 261 -11.11 0.38 -21.78
C TYR A 261 -12.54 0.63 -22.27
N ILE A 262 -12.76 0.63 -23.59
CA ILE A 262 -14.10 0.77 -24.17
C ILE A 262 -14.97 -0.45 -23.85
N ILE A 263 -14.44 -1.66 -23.92
CA ILE A 263 -15.17 -2.89 -23.58
C ILE A 263 -15.61 -2.90 -22.11
N TYR A 264 -14.78 -2.39 -21.19
CA TYR A 264 -15.12 -2.30 -19.76
C TYR A 264 -16.13 -1.18 -19.41
N LYS A 265 -16.34 -0.21 -20.30
CA LYS A 265 -17.31 0.87 -20.10
C LYS A 265 -18.69 0.58 -20.67
N ILE A 266 -18.79 -0.42 -21.55
CA ILE A 266 -20.04 -0.78 -22.25
C ILE A 266 -20.76 -1.96 -21.55
N ASN A 267 -20.08 -2.69 -20.68
CA ASN A 267 -20.63 -3.72 -19.78
C ASN A 267 -20.51 -3.25 -18.32
#